data_7a85c3b02aa003d19a74add2f4d9348d
#
_entry.id   7a85c3b02aa003d19a74add2f4d9348d
#
_cell.length_a   1.000
_cell.length_b   1.000
_cell.length_c   1.000
_cell.angle_alpha   90.00
_cell.angle_beta   90.00
_cell.angle_gamma   90.00
#
_symmetry.space_group_name_H-M   'P 1'
#
loop_
_entity.id
_entity.type
_entity.pdbx_description
1 polymer ?
#
loop_
_entity_poly.entity_id
_entity_poly.type
_entity_poly.pdbx_seq_one_letter_code
_entity_poly.pdbx_strand_id
1 'polypeptide(L)'
;MTYHPELAPRRRSWLIATPLMFVIVLGIAWSGFWYWAAGQAETRINDWQAQQASAGRVFICGKQTLGGYPFRIEARCTDVSVEVKDSRTPVALKLKEILVVSQVWDPKLFIAEFTGPLMASDPGEEPYATATWTLAQASVRGTPNQPDRASIVAEGLKLVDAAGQPLFDAKHSEFHARVQFGSWPNNPAIDLAANLKAASGPGLSPYARDPLDADILAVLHGMKDFVVKPLPVLLREWQERGGRFEIQSARIAQGETLATATGALSLTQAGRLDGALQLNVIGLEKLLPAIAQQKGVALSLERAAPALNAIDRAVPGLGARLAPQAQSISAGLLGLLGKPVDVEGKRGVSVPVRFSDGNASFGPIPVGQVPAAF
;
A
#
# COMPACT_ATOMS: atom_id res chain seq x y z
N MET A 1 33.28 48.38 -77.55
CA MET A 1 32.91 47.21 -76.74
C MET A 1 33.15 47.58 -75.28
N THR A 2 32.09 48.02 -74.61
CA THR A 2 32.13 48.40 -73.17
C THR A 2 31.78 47.19 -72.38
N TYR A 3 32.77 46.68 -71.61
CA TYR A 3 32.62 45.54 -70.70
C TYR A 3 31.94 46.04 -69.46
N HIS A 4 30.71 45.64 -69.22
CA HIS A 4 30.01 45.82 -67.95
C HIS A 4 30.34 44.62 -67.04
N PRO A 5 31.02 44.82 -65.88
CA PRO A 5 31.19 43.74 -64.92
C PRO A 5 29.83 43.45 -64.23
N GLU A 6 29.25 42.28 -64.52
CA GLU A 6 28.13 41.79 -63.72
C GLU A 6 28.53 41.69 -62.23
N LEU A 7 27.88 42.50 -61.42
CA LEU A 7 27.98 42.40 -59.96
C LEU A 7 27.38 41.05 -59.49
N ALA A 8 28.28 40.14 -59.11
CA ALA A 8 27.85 38.86 -58.55
C ALA A 8 26.89 39.08 -57.36
N PRO A 9 25.75 38.32 -57.28
CA PRO A 9 24.79 38.49 -56.20
C PRO A 9 25.48 38.23 -54.87
N ARG A 10 25.51 39.23 -53.99
CA ARG A 10 26.01 39.16 -52.64
C ARG A 10 25.19 38.10 -51.89
N ARG A 11 25.70 36.84 -51.79
CA ARG A 11 25.07 35.77 -51.06
C ARG A 11 24.79 36.29 -49.67
N ARG A 12 23.52 36.39 -49.29
CA ARG A 12 23.08 36.76 -47.94
C ARG A 12 23.47 35.64 -46.99
N SER A 13 24.76 35.56 -46.58
CA SER A 13 25.27 34.62 -45.59
C SER A 13 24.54 34.71 -44.25
N TRP A 14 23.90 35.87 -44.01
CA TRP A 14 23.05 36.08 -42.84
C TRP A 14 21.83 35.17 -42.78
N LEU A 15 21.23 34.81 -43.93
CA LEU A 15 20.10 33.86 -43.98
C LEU A 15 20.49 32.44 -43.55
N ILE A 16 21.76 32.06 -43.67
CA ILE A 16 22.28 30.76 -43.21
C ILE A 16 22.54 30.83 -41.72
N ALA A 17 22.88 31.97 -41.15
CA ALA A 17 23.12 32.14 -39.70
C ALA A 17 21.83 32.28 -38.89
N THR A 18 20.68 32.65 -39.51
CA THR A 18 19.39 32.87 -38.85
C THR A 18 18.91 31.64 -38.07
N PRO A 19 18.88 30.40 -38.61
CA PRO A 19 18.43 29.23 -37.85
C PRO A 19 19.37 28.90 -36.67
N LEU A 20 20.68 29.11 -36.85
CA LEU A 20 21.64 28.92 -35.78
C LEU A 20 21.42 29.92 -34.62
N MET A 21 21.25 31.20 -34.96
CA MET A 21 20.94 32.24 -33.97
C MET A 21 19.62 31.96 -33.25
N PHE A 22 18.61 31.48 -33.95
CA PHE A 22 17.33 31.10 -33.37
C PHE A 22 17.50 29.96 -32.33
N VAL A 23 18.26 28.91 -32.69
CA VAL A 23 18.55 27.78 -31.75
C VAL A 23 19.31 28.26 -30.49
N ILE A 24 20.30 29.17 -30.68
CA ILE A 24 21.06 29.74 -29.58
C ILE A 24 20.15 30.54 -28.63
N VAL A 25 19.32 31.43 -29.18
CA VAL A 25 18.36 32.24 -28.41
C VAL A 25 17.37 31.35 -27.68
N LEU A 26 16.83 30.32 -28.35
CA LEU A 26 15.94 29.35 -27.72
C LEU A 26 16.65 28.59 -26.58
N GLY A 27 17.91 28.17 -26.79
CA GLY A 27 18.72 27.51 -25.76
C GLY A 27 18.98 28.41 -24.54
N ILE A 28 19.27 29.70 -24.75
CA ILE A 28 19.44 30.65 -23.65
C ILE A 28 18.12 30.88 -22.91
N ALA A 29 17.01 31.06 -23.63
CA ALA A 29 15.69 31.23 -23.03
C ALA A 29 15.28 30.01 -22.23
N TRP A 30 15.51 28.81 -22.77
CA TRP A 30 15.27 27.55 -22.08
C TRP A 30 16.11 27.38 -20.81
N SER A 31 17.40 27.73 -20.88
CA SER A 31 18.29 27.68 -19.73
C SER A 31 17.82 28.64 -18.63
N GLY A 32 17.47 29.88 -19.00
CA GLY A 32 16.93 30.86 -18.06
C GLY A 32 15.64 30.38 -17.39
N PHE A 33 14.73 29.77 -18.18
CA PHE A 33 13.50 29.18 -17.67
C PHE A 33 13.80 28.01 -16.70
N TRP A 34 14.73 27.12 -17.05
CA TRP A 34 15.11 25.99 -16.20
C TRP A 34 15.66 26.44 -14.85
N TYR A 35 16.59 27.41 -14.82
CA TYR A 35 17.15 27.94 -13.58
C TYR A 35 16.10 28.62 -12.72
N TRP A 36 15.16 29.35 -13.34
CA TRP A 36 14.02 29.91 -12.62
C TRP A 36 13.14 28.82 -12.01
N ALA A 37 12.79 27.78 -12.79
CA ALA A 37 11.98 26.65 -12.32
C ALA A 37 12.67 25.87 -11.19
N ALA A 38 13.99 25.66 -11.28
CA ALA A 38 14.77 25.03 -10.21
C ALA A 38 14.74 25.85 -8.92
N GLY A 39 14.89 27.18 -8.99
CA GLY A 39 14.75 28.06 -7.83
C GLY A 39 13.35 28.01 -7.19
N GLN A 40 12.30 27.93 -8.04
CA GLN A 40 10.93 27.73 -7.52
C GLN A 40 10.78 26.37 -6.82
N ALA A 41 11.39 25.31 -7.38
CA ALA A 41 11.35 23.98 -6.76
C ALA A 41 12.04 23.98 -5.38
N GLU A 42 13.18 24.63 -5.24
CA GLU A 42 13.89 24.79 -3.97
C GLU A 42 13.01 25.48 -2.92
N THR A 43 12.42 26.62 -3.30
CA THR A 43 11.50 27.36 -2.41
C THR A 43 10.34 26.48 -1.95
N ARG A 44 9.71 25.73 -2.89
CA ARG A 44 8.58 24.84 -2.56
C ARG A 44 8.98 23.69 -1.65
N ILE A 45 10.18 23.14 -1.81
CA ILE A 45 10.71 22.09 -0.92
C ILE A 45 10.90 22.67 0.49
N ASN A 46 11.50 23.84 0.63
CA ASN A 46 11.72 24.49 1.92
C ASN A 46 10.40 24.84 2.62
N ASP A 47 9.43 25.39 1.89
CA ASP A 47 8.09 25.70 2.40
C ASP A 47 7.36 24.44 2.89
N TRP A 48 7.46 23.34 2.11
CA TRP A 48 6.89 22.06 2.48
C TRP A 48 7.55 21.49 3.75
N GLN A 49 8.88 21.53 3.85
CA GLN A 49 9.59 21.10 5.06
C GLN A 49 9.17 21.90 6.29
N ALA A 50 9.06 23.23 6.18
CA ALA A 50 8.60 24.11 7.26
C ALA A 50 7.17 23.76 7.67
N GLN A 51 6.28 23.52 6.71
CA GLN A 51 4.90 23.10 6.95
C GLN A 51 4.82 21.73 7.64
N GLN A 52 5.66 20.77 7.24
CA GLN A 52 5.72 19.46 7.92
C GLN A 52 6.25 19.61 9.35
N ALA A 53 7.27 20.44 9.56
CA ALA A 53 7.83 20.69 10.89
C ALA A 53 6.77 21.30 11.85
N SER A 54 5.94 22.22 11.38
CA SER A 54 4.81 22.77 12.16
C SER A 54 3.74 21.72 12.51
N ALA A 55 3.64 20.64 11.71
CA ALA A 55 2.78 19.50 11.93
C ALA A 55 3.49 18.33 12.70
N GLY A 56 4.61 18.62 13.40
CA GLY A 56 5.32 17.64 14.20
C GLY A 56 6.15 16.62 13.42
N ARG A 57 6.36 16.83 12.11
CA ARG A 57 7.19 15.97 11.25
C ARG A 57 8.41 16.73 10.75
N VAL A 58 9.55 16.51 11.37
CA VAL A 58 10.80 17.23 11.08
C VAL A 58 11.60 16.43 10.06
N PHE A 59 11.81 17.01 8.87
CA PHE A 59 12.65 16.45 7.80
C PHE A 59 14.00 17.19 7.80
N ILE A 60 15.08 16.42 7.93
CA ILE A 60 16.45 16.94 7.91
C ILE A 60 17.18 16.29 6.74
N CYS A 61 17.84 17.11 5.94
CA CYS A 61 18.69 16.70 4.83
C CYS A 61 20.13 17.09 5.16
N GLY A 62 21.03 16.13 5.25
CA GLY A 62 22.45 16.42 5.51
C GLY A 62 23.09 17.23 4.36
N LYS A 63 22.77 16.88 3.10
CA LYS A 63 23.14 17.65 1.93
C LYS A 63 22.03 17.61 0.88
N GLN A 64 21.48 18.77 0.55
CA GLN A 64 20.51 18.95 -0.52
C GLN A 64 21.20 19.49 -1.78
N THR A 65 20.91 18.90 -2.94
CA THR A 65 21.40 19.37 -4.24
C THR A 65 20.28 19.35 -5.25
N LEU A 66 20.24 20.37 -6.11
CA LEU A 66 19.33 20.43 -7.25
C LEU A 66 20.11 20.26 -8.55
N GLY A 67 19.57 19.47 -9.48
CA GLY A 67 20.19 19.15 -10.76
C GLY A 67 19.17 18.79 -11.83
N GLY A 68 19.64 18.07 -12.88
CA GLY A 68 18.77 17.53 -13.94
C GLY A 68 18.60 18.42 -15.18
N TYR A 69 19.39 19.52 -15.29
CA TYR A 69 19.41 20.35 -16.51
C TYR A 69 19.70 19.49 -17.75
N PRO A 70 19.03 19.74 -18.88
CA PRO A 70 18.08 20.82 -19.14
C PRO A 70 16.60 20.39 -19.05
N PHE A 71 16.27 19.11 -18.84
CA PHE A 71 14.92 18.60 -19.10
C PHE A 71 14.14 18.15 -17.85
N ARG A 72 14.81 18.04 -16.72
CA ARG A 72 14.21 17.59 -15.48
C ARG A 72 14.74 18.40 -14.30
N ILE A 73 14.03 18.35 -13.21
CA ILE A 73 14.48 18.86 -11.92
C ILE A 73 14.69 17.65 -11.03
N GLU A 74 15.90 17.49 -10.53
CA GLU A 74 16.32 16.45 -9.60
C GLU A 74 16.62 17.08 -8.25
N ALA A 75 15.86 16.74 -7.23
CA ALA A 75 16.17 17.10 -5.85
C ALA A 75 16.76 15.87 -5.16
N ARG A 76 18.02 15.94 -4.81
CA ARG A 76 18.74 14.87 -4.11
C ARG A 76 19.03 15.30 -2.69
N CYS A 77 18.66 14.46 -1.75
CA CYS A 77 18.95 14.61 -0.34
C CYS A 77 19.73 13.40 0.15
N THR A 78 20.92 13.60 0.70
CA THR A 78 21.72 12.55 1.34
C THR A 78 21.67 12.72 2.86
N ASP A 79 21.86 11.60 3.58
CA ASP A 79 21.79 11.55 5.04
C ASP A 79 20.45 12.11 5.56
N VAL A 80 19.38 11.50 5.06
CA VAL A 80 18.00 11.89 5.38
C VAL A 80 17.64 11.42 6.78
N SER A 81 17.09 12.32 7.58
CA SER A 81 16.47 11.99 8.87
C SER A 81 15.07 12.57 8.94
N VAL A 82 14.13 11.77 9.40
CA VAL A 82 12.73 12.16 9.58
C VAL A 82 12.32 11.82 11.01
N GLU A 83 11.94 12.84 11.80
CA GLU A 83 11.38 12.65 13.13
C GLU A 83 9.89 12.93 13.14
N VAL A 84 9.10 11.95 13.57
CA VAL A 84 7.66 12.09 13.76
C VAL A 84 7.38 12.24 15.26
N LYS A 85 7.08 13.48 15.69
CA LYS A 85 6.88 13.82 17.11
C LYS A 85 5.42 13.78 17.53
N ASP A 86 4.50 13.90 16.57
CA ASP A 86 3.04 13.96 16.80
C ASP A 86 2.39 12.56 16.80
N SER A 87 3.11 11.55 17.30
CA SER A 87 2.58 10.21 17.49
C SER A 87 2.64 9.81 18.97
N ARG A 88 1.78 8.86 19.39
CA ARG A 88 1.83 8.31 20.76
C ARG A 88 3.21 7.72 21.10
N THR A 89 3.92 7.24 20.10
CA THR A 89 5.30 6.79 20.15
C THR A 89 6.07 7.59 19.09
N PRO A 90 6.92 8.56 19.49
CA PRO A 90 7.80 9.27 18.56
C PRO A 90 8.71 8.28 17.83
N VAL A 91 8.91 8.51 16.53
CA VAL A 91 9.75 7.65 15.67
C VAL A 91 10.76 8.51 14.92
N ALA A 92 12.01 8.07 14.89
CA ALA A 92 13.05 8.61 14.04
C ALA A 92 13.38 7.61 12.92
N LEU A 93 13.36 8.09 11.68
CA LEU A 93 13.72 7.32 10.49
C LEU A 93 14.99 7.90 9.89
N LYS A 94 15.96 7.06 9.55
CA LYS A 94 17.18 7.47 8.84
C LYS A 94 17.30 6.70 7.54
N LEU A 95 17.63 7.41 6.46
CA LEU A 95 17.80 6.85 5.13
C LEU A 95 19.03 7.44 4.47
N LYS A 96 19.76 6.65 3.68
CA LYS A 96 21.00 7.10 3.04
C LYS A 96 20.75 8.23 2.04
N GLU A 97 19.79 8.06 1.13
CA GLU A 97 19.51 9.04 0.08
C GLU A 97 18.06 8.95 -0.41
N ILE A 98 17.50 10.11 -0.75
CA ILE A 98 16.27 10.24 -1.52
C ILE A 98 16.58 11.09 -2.75
N LEU A 99 16.23 10.59 -3.93
CA LEU A 99 16.26 11.32 -5.19
C LEU A 99 14.83 11.52 -5.68
N VAL A 100 14.38 12.77 -5.76
CA VAL A 100 13.08 13.11 -6.34
C VAL A 100 13.28 13.76 -7.69
N VAL A 101 12.60 13.23 -8.71
CA VAL A 101 12.69 13.70 -10.10
C VAL A 101 11.33 14.15 -10.58
N SER A 102 11.29 15.33 -11.21
CA SER A 102 10.12 15.81 -11.95
C SER A 102 10.56 16.34 -13.32
N GLN A 103 9.78 16.11 -14.36
CA GLN A 103 10.06 16.62 -15.69
C GLN A 103 9.58 18.06 -15.82
N VAL A 104 10.36 18.93 -16.48
CA VAL A 104 10.03 20.36 -16.62
C VAL A 104 8.71 20.57 -17.37
N TRP A 105 8.38 19.67 -18.32
CA TRP A 105 7.12 19.72 -19.11
C TRP A 105 5.96 18.97 -18.48
N ASP A 106 6.22 18.15 -17.42
CA ASP A 106 5.19 17.46 -16.64
C ASP A 106 5.44 17.61 -15.13
N PRO A 107 5.31 18.83 -14.60
CA PRO A 107 5.64 19.16 -13.22
C PRO A 107 4.67 18.58 -12.19
N LYS A 108 3.63 17.87 -12.63
CA LYS A 108 2.68 17.17 -11.77
C LYS A 108 3.08 15.72 -11.51
N LEU A 109 4.06 15.17 -12.21
CA LEU A 109 4.59 13.83 -11.97
C LEU A 109 5.91 13.92 -11.22
N PHE A 110 5.90 13.34 -10.01
CA PHE A 110 7.07 13.17 -9.16
C PHE A 110 7.41 11.69 -9.07
N ILE A 111 8.68 11.36 -9.23
CA ILE A 111 9.22 10.02 -9.02
C ILE A 111 10.28 10.14 -7.96
N ALA A 112 10.16 9.38 -6.89
CA ALA A 112 11.13 9.30 -5.81
C ALA A 112 11.83 7.94 -5.83
N GLU A 113 13.15 7.93 -5.72
CA GLU A 113 13.96 6.75 -5.54
C GLU A 113 14.62 6.80 -4.16
N PHE A 114 14.59 5.69 -3.45
CA PHE A 114 15.09 5.58 -2.09
C PHE A 114 16.30 4.65 -2.06
N THR A 115 17.42 5.15 -1.58
CA THR A 115 18.64 4.35 -1.37
C THR A 115 18.74 3.97 0.09
N GLY A 116 18.63 2.67 0.38
CA GLY A 116 18.72 2.12 1.73
C GLY A 116 20.13 2.13 2.34
N PRO A 117 20.24 1.67 3.58
CA PRO A 117 19.17 1.13 4.43
C PRO A 117 18.25 2.22 4.99
N LEU A 118 17.00 1.83 5.32
CA LEU A 118 16.11 2.62 6.16
C LEU A 118 16.17 2.05 7.59
N MET A 119 16.56 2.88 8.54
CA MET A 119 16.63 2.54 9.95
C MET A 119 15.53 3.25 10.72
N ALA A 120 14.81 2.51 11.57
CA ALA A 120 13.80 3.04 12.46
C ALA A 120 14.26 2.92 13.90
N SER A 121 14.17 4.01 14.66
CA SER A 121 14.56 4.08 16.09
C SER A 121 13.60 4.98 16.85
N ASP A 122 13.63 4.92 18.17
CA ASP A 122 13.16 6.01 18.99
C ASP A 122 14.12 7.20 18.84
N PRO A 123 13.66 8.46 18.99
CA PRO A 123 14.53 9.62 18.85
C PRO A 123 15.72 9.58 19.81
N GLY A 124 16.94 9.56 19.27
CA GLY A 124 18.18 9.48 20.03
C GLY A 124 18.64 8.09 20.44
N GLU A 125 17.87 7.05 20.11
CA GLU A 125 18.18 5.65 20.45
C GLU A 125 18.75 4.87 19.26
N GLU A 126 19.30 3.68 19.52
CA GLU A 126 19.72 2.75 18.48
C GLU A 126 18.55 2.20 17.68
N PRO A 127 18.76 1.84 16.41
CA PRO A 127 17.69 1.29 15.57
C PRO A 127 17.11 0.00 16.11
N TYR A 128 15.79 -0.05 16.29
CA TYR A 128 15.06 -1.27 16.61
C TYR A 128 14.65 -2.08 15.38
N ALA A 129 14.68 -1.47 14.19
CA ALA A 129 14.40 -2.15 12.93
C ALA A 129 15.18 -1.53 11.77
N THR A 130 15.61 -2.37 10.82
CA THR A 130 16.32 -1.97 9.61
C THR A 130 15.68 -2.61 8.40
N ALA A 131 15.31 -1.79 7.40
CA ALA A 131 14.83 -2.25 6.11
C ALA A 131 15.89 -2.04 5.02
N THR A 132 16.05 -3.04 4.16
CA THR A 132 16.94 -3.01 2.99
C THR A 132 16.17 -3.49 1.75
N TRP A 133 16.62 -3.08 0.58
CA TRP A 133 16.04 -3.46 -0.72
C TRP A 133 17.06 -3.31 -1.83
N THR A 134 16.77 -3.87 -2.98
CA THR A 134 17.58 -3.68 -4.20
C THR A 134 17.09 -2.47 -5.00
N LEU A 135 15.78 -2.22 -5.00
CA LEU A 135 15.12 -1.05 -5.59
C LEU A 135 13.94 -0.65 -4.70
N ALA A 136 13.80 0.63 -4.40
CA ALA A 136 12.57 1.18 -3.85
C ALA A 136 12.26 2.50 -4.53
N GLN A 137 11.09 2.59 -5.12
CA GLN A 137 10.62 3.75 -5.86
C GLN A 137 9.18 4.08 -5.48
N ALA A 138 8.87 5.38 -5.46
CA ALA A 138 7.50 5.86 -5.38
C ALA A 138 7.24 6.85 -6.49
N SER A 139 6.01 6.92 -6.97
CA SER A 139 5.58 7.95 -7.90
C SER A 139 4.25 8.53 -7.47
N VAL A 140 4.11 9.84 -7.63
CA VAL A 140 2.86 10.57 -7.36
C VAL A 140 2.58 11.50 -8.53
N ARG A 141 1.36 11.44 -9.04
CA ARG A 141 0.85 12.38 -10.03
C ARG A 141 -0.30 13.19 -9.43
N GLY A 142 -0.34 14.49 -9.74
CA GLY A 142 -1.36 15.41 -9.27
C GLY A 142 -0.77 16.56 -8.45
N THR A 143 -1.57 17.17 -7.64
CA THR A 143 -1.14 18.19 -6.68
C THR A 143 -1.23 17.66 -5.25
N PRO A 144 -0.54 18.25 -4.26
CA PRO A 144 -0.61 17.78 -2.88
C PRO A 144 -2.04 17.71 -2.31
N ASN A 145 -2.93 18.59 -2.76
CA ASN A 145 -4.34 18.63 -2.33
C ASN A 145 -5.28 17.79 -3.21
N GLN A 146 -4.82 17.40 -4.39
CA GLN A 146 -5.57 16.62 -5.38
C GLN A 146 -4.63 15.66 -6.09
N PRO A 147 -4.21 14.58 -5.43
CA PRO A 147 -3.45 13.53 -6.09
C PRO A 147 -4.37 12.75 -7.05
N ASP A 148 -3.89 12.49 -8.25
CA ASP A 148 -4.59 11.66 -9.23
C ASP A 148 -4.27 10.18 -9.00
N ARG A 149 -2.98 9.89 -8.76
CA ARG A 149 -2.49 8.54 -8.49
C ARG A 149 -1.19 8.56 -7.69
N ALA A 150 -0.99 7.51 -6.94
CA ALA A 150 0.26 7.22 -6.26
C ALA A 150 0.62 5.75 -6.44
N SER A 151 1.91 5.45 -6.51
CA SER A 151 2.42 4.08 -6.59
C SER A 151 3.69 3.98 -5.78
N ILE A 152 3.92 2.82 -5.18
CA ILE A 152 5.17 2.46 -4.52
C ILE A 152 5.54 1.04 -4.92
N VAL A 153 6.81 0.82 -5.23
CA VAL A 153 7.37 -0.49 -5.61
C VAL A 153 8.64 -0.71 -4.81
N ALA A 154 8.82 -1.91 -4.30
CA ALA A 154 10.06 -2.33 -3.66
C ALA A 154 10.44 -3.74 -4.12
N GLU A 155 11.70 -3.92 -4.55
CA GLU A 155 12.29 -5.19 -4.95
C GLU A 155 13.27 -5.67 -3.88
N GLY A 156 13.16 -6.95 -3.51
CA GLY A 156 14.05 -7.57 -2.53
C GLY A 156 14.00 -6.91 -1.16
N LEU A 157 12.78 -6.50 -0.74
CA LEU A 157 12.55 -5.86 0.55
C LEU A 157 12.82 -6.85 1.69
N LYS A 158 13.68 -6.47 2.62
CA LYS A 158 14.00 -7.22 3.84
C LYS A 158 13.90 -6.28 5.03
N LEU A 159 13.18 -6.71 6.05
CA LEU A 159 13.07 -6.02 7.33
C LEU A 159 13.59 -6.93 8.44
N VAL A 160 14.52 -6.44 9.23
CA VAL A 160 15.08 -7.15 10.38
C VAL A 160 14.93 -6.31 11.64
N ASP A 161 14.88 -6.97 12.80
CA ASP A 161 14.93 -6.30 14.10
C ASP A 161 16.35 -5.91 14.51
N ALA A 162 16.51 -5.32 15.69
CA ALA A 162 17.81 -4.93 16.27
C ALA A 162 18.79 -6.11 16.43
N ALA A 163 18.29 -7.33 16.59
CA ALA A 163 19.10 -8.54 16.71
C ALA A 163 19.41 -9.18 15.34
N GLY A 164 18.98 -8.57 14.23
CA GLY A 164 19.12 -9.10 12.87
C GLY A 164 18.14 -10.22 12.55
N GLN A 165 17.11 -10.45 13.40
CA GLN A 165 16.11 -11.47 13.11
C GLN A 165 15.15 -10.99 12.02
N PRO A 166 14.77 -11.84 11.07
CA PRO A 166 13.87 -11.45 9.99
C PRO A 166 12.45 -11.18 10.53
N LEU A 167 11.95 -9.98 10.28
CA LEU A 167 10.57 -9.58 10.55
C LEU A 167 9.69 -9.69 9.31
N PHE A 168 10.27 -9.39 8.14
CA PHE A 168 9.59 -9.45 6.85
C PHE A 168 10.61 -9.57 5.72
N ASP A 169 10.30 -10.36 4.71
CA ASP A 169 11.05 -10.49 3.46
C ASP A 169 10.04 -10.58 2.32
N ALA A 170 10.29 -9.92 1.20
CA ALA A 170 9.48 -10.05 0.00
C ALA A 170 10.34 -9.83 -1.24
N LYS A 171 10.17 -10.69 -2.23
CA LYS A 171 10.88 -10.55 -3.51
C LYS A 171 10.40 -9.32 -4.27
N HIS A 172 9.10 -9.09 -4.29
CA HIS A 172 8.45 -7.94 -4.94
C HIS A 172 7.29 -7.46 -4.08
N SER A 173 7.16 -6.15 -3.95
CA SER A 173 6.06 -5.50 -3.25
C SER A 173 5.64 -4.27 -4.05
N GLU A 174 4.37 -4.19 -4.40
CA GLU A 174 3.83 -3.11 -5.21
C GLU A 174 2.48 -2.67 -4.66
N PHE A 175 2.26 -1.36 -4.61
CA PHE A 175 0.99 -0.76 -4.21
C PHE A 175 0.66 0.42 -5.10
N HIS A 176 -0.58 0.48 -5.56
CA HIS A 176 -1.12 1.56 -6.38
C HIS A 176 -2.39 2.11 -5.77
N ALA A 177 -2.54 3.42 -5.87
CA ALA A 177 -3.77 4.13 -5.54
C ALA A 177 -4.10 5.09 -6.69
N ARG A 178 -5.34 5.12 -7.15
CA ARG A 178 -5.81 6.03 -8.20
C ARG A 178 -7.19 6.58 -7.84
N VAL A 179 -7.33 7.89 -7.83
CA VAL A 179 -8.62 8.54 -7.68
C VAL A 179 -9.44 8.32 -8.95
N GLN A 180 -10.67 7.81 -8.82
CA GLN A 180 -11.56 7.60 -9.95
C GLN A 180 -11.97 8.94 -10.57
N PHE A 181 -11.92 9.00 -11.90
CA PHE A 181 -12.27 10.21 -12.63
C PHE A 181 -13.69 10.70 -12.29
N GLY A 182 -13.83 12.00 -11.98
CA GLY A 182 -15.11 12.63 -11.67
C GLY A 182 -15.66 12.35 -10.26
N SER A 183 -15.00 11.51 -9.45
CA SER A 183 -15.45 11.24 -8.08
C SER A 183 -15.10 12.36 -7.10
N TRP A 184 -14.03 13.11 -7.36
CA TRP A 184 -13.60 14.24 -6.55
C TRP A 184 -14.37 15.53 -6.90
N PRO A 185 -14.73 16.43 -5.94
CA PRO A 185 -14.52 16.33 -4.49
C PRO A 185 -15.70 15.74 -3.71
N ASN A 186 -16.82 15.44 -4.34
CA ASN A 186 -18.07 15.19 -3.65
C ASN A 186 -18.13 13.82 -2.96
N ASN A 187 -17.66 12.78 -3.63
CA ASN A 187 -17.60 11.41 -3.10
C ASN A 187 -16.40 10.68 -3.71
N PRO A 188 -15.18 10.99 -3.27
CA PRO A 188 -13.98 10.38 -3.85
C PRO A 188 -13.97 8.88 -3.65
N ALA A 189 -13.82 8.18 -4.77
CA ALA A 189 -13.55 6.76 -4.81
C ALA A 189 -12.11 6.56 -5.27
N ILE A 190 -11.38 5.68 -4.58
CA ILE A 190 -9.97 5.42 -4.83
C ILE A 190 -9.81 3.94 -5.16
N ASP A 191 -9.42 3.65 -6.41
CA ASP A 191 -8.99 2.31 -6.78
C ASP A 191 -7.66 2.00 -6.10
N LEU A 192 -7.59 0.86 -5.46
CA LEU A 192 -6.40 0.35 -4.79
C LEU A 192 -6.00 -0.98 -5.43
N ALA A 193 -4.71 -1.15 -5.71
CA ALA A 193 -4.14 -2.42 -6.13
C ALA A 193 -2.89 -2.69 -5.31
N ALA A 194 -2.75 -3.92 -4.83
CA ALA A 194 -1.56 -4.38 -4.12
C ALA A 194 -1.11 -5.72 -4.68
N ASN A 195 0.18 -5.86 -4.92
CA ASN A 195 0.82 -7.09 -5.33
C ASN A 195 2.01 -7.39 -4.41
N LEU A 196 2.08 -8.62 -3.95
CA LEU A 196 3.15 -9.10 -3.09
C LEU A 196 3.59 -10.46 -3.59
N LYS A 197 4.89 -10.67 -3.79
CA LYS A 197 5.44 -11.94 -4.25
C LYS A 197 6.51 -12.47 -3.31
N ALA A 198 6.40 -13.76 -3.05
CA ALA A 198 7.30 -14.53 -2.20
C ALA A 198 7.55 -13.85 -0.85
N ALA A 199 6.49 -13.35 -0.22
CA ALA A 199 6.57 -12.71 1.09
C ALA A 199 6.68 -13.75 2.21
N SER A 200 7.52 -13.50 3.17
CA SER A 200 7.68 -14.30 4.37
C SER A 200 7.91 -13.43 5.60
N GLY A 201 7.58 -13.96 6.77
CA GLY A 201 7.76 -13.27 8.04
C GLY A 201 6.87 -13.86 9.12
N PRO A 202 7.27 -13.75 10.41
CA PRO A 202 6.54 -14.34 11.53
C PRO A 202 5.12 -13.81 11.71
N GLY A 203 4.85 -12.60 11.21
CA GLY A 203 3.52 -11.97 11.29
C GLY A 203 2.57 -12.27 10.11
N LEU A 204 3.06 -12.83 8.99
CA LEU A 204 2.24 -13.05 7.80
C LEU A 204 1.43 -14.34 7.86
N SER A 205 2.03 -15.40 8.35
CA SER A 205 1.32 -16.66 8.53
C SER A 205 2.02 -17.48 9.62
N PRO A 206 1.38 -17.65 10.77
CA PRO A 206 1.88 -18.55 11.80
C PRO A 206 1.72 -20.03 11.41
N TYR A 207 1.05 -20.33 10.29
CA TYR A 207 0.57 -21.67 9.93
C TYR A 207 1.32 -22.31 8.79
N ALA A 208 2.04 -21.52 7.97
CA ALA A 208 2.81 -22.07 6.86
C ALA A 208 4.17 -21.39 6.76
N ARG A 209 5.20 -22.21 6.47
CA ARG A 209 6.58 -21.74 6.26
C ARG A 209 6.83 -21.30 4.82
N ASP A 210 5.93 -21.65 3.91
CA ASP A 210 6.06 -21.30 2.50
C ASP A 210 5.86 -19.79 2.30
N PRO A 211 6.57 -19.20 1.36
CA PRO A 211 6.35 -17.81 0.97
C PRO A 211 4.92 -17.58 0.47
N LEU A 212 4.41 -16.38 0.70
CA LEU A 212 3.06 -15.97 0.37
C LEU A 212 3.07 -15.04 -0.86
N ASP A 213 2.18 -15.31 -1.80
CA ASP A 213 1.83 -14.39 -2.88
C ASP A 213 0.45 -13.79 -2.62
N ALA A 214 0.31 -12.48 -2.81
CA ALA A 214 -0.97 -11.80 -2.67
C ALA A 214 -1.21 -10.82 -3.82
N ASP A 215 -2.43 -10.84 -4.37
CA ASP A 215 -2.92 -9.91 -5.37
C ASP A 215 -4.27 -9.37 -4.89
N ILE A 216 -4.39 -8.05 -4.69
CA ILE A 216 -5.58 -7.42 -4.11
C ILE A 216 -6.00 -6.25 -4.99
N LEU A 217 -7.29 -6.22 -5.33
CA LEU A 217 -7.95 -5.09 -5.96
C LEU A 217 -9.10 -4.65 -5.07
N ALA A 218 -9.14 -3.37 -4.71
CA ALA A 218 -10.17 -2.83 -3.84
C ALA A 218 -10.54 -1.40 -4.24
N VAL A 219 -11.68 -0.93 -3.74
CA VAL A 219 -12.09 0.48 -3.87
C VAL A 219 -12.36 1.03 -2.48
N LEU A 220 -11.75 2.17 -2.19
CA LEU A 220 -11.98 2.93 -0.97
C LEU A 220 -12.92 4.10 -1.28
N HIS A 221 -14.09 4.13 -0.63
CA HIS A 221 -15.08 5.20 -0.75
C HIS A 221 -15.11 6.05 0.52
N GLY A 222 -15.54 7.32 0.39
CA GLY A 222 -15.84 8.17 1.52
C GLY A 222 -14.65 8.92 2.11
N MET A 223 -13.51 8.98 1.43
CA MET A 223 -12.39 9.82 1.86
C MET A 223 -12.80 11.31 1.83
N LYS A 224 -12.40 12.08 2.82
CA LYS A 224 -12.68 13.52 2.90
C LYS A 224 -11.67 14.34 2.11
N ASP A 225 -10.41 14.05 2.33
CA ASP A 225 -9.26 14.73 1.75
C ASP A 225 -8.04 13.79 1.78
N PHE A 226 -6.90 14.27 1.25
CA PHE A 226 -5.64 13.56 1.24
C PHE A 226 -4.61 14.13 2.23
N VAL A 227 -5.08 14.89 3.21
CA VAL A 227 -4.21 15.44 4.25
C VAL A 227 -3.75 14.33 5.18
N VAL A 228 -2.47 14.28 5.48
CA VAL A 228 -1.90 13.31 6.43
C VAL A 228 -2.37 13.66 7.84
N LYS A 229 -3.12 12.75 8.45
CA LYS A 229 -3.72 12.89 9.79
C LYS A 229 -3.39 11.65 10.63
N PRO A 230 -3.45 11.75 11.96
CA PRO A 230 -3.42 10.56 12.83
C PRO A 230 -4.51 9.57 12.42
N LEU A 231 -4.16 8.28 12.39
CA LEU A 231 -5.06 7.22 11.91
C LEU A 231 -6.46 7.23 12.57
N PRO A 232 -6.60 7.41 13.90
CA PRO A 232 -7.91 7.47 14.53
C PRO A 232 -8.79 8.62 14.02
N VAL A 233 -8.19 9.78 13.72
CA VAL A 233 -8.91 10.94 13.16
C VAL A 233 -9.36 10.65 11.74
N LEU A 234 -8.46 10.08 10.92
CA LEU A 234 -8.76 9.69 9.54
C LEU A 234 -9.90 8.67 9.47
N LEU A 235 -9.86 7.63 10.32
CA LEU A 235 -10.87 6.58 10.35
C LEU A 235 -12.23 7.10 10.84
N ARG A 236 -12.25 8.05 11.79
CA ARG A 236 -13.49 8.70 12.24
C ARG A 236 -14.11 9.55 11.13
N GLU A 237 -13.33 10.42 10.47
CA GLU A 237 -13.81 11.23 9.34
C GLU A 237 -14.31 10.33 8.19
N TRP A 238 -13.62 9.23 7.92
CA TRP A 238 -14.02 8.24 6.92
C TRP A 238 -15.36 7.58 7.29
N GLN A 239 -15.53 7.18 8.55
CA GLN A 239 -16.76 6.59 9.08
C GLN A 239 -17.93 7.58 8.98
N GLU A 240 -17.75 8.85 9.41
CA GLU A 240 -18.78 9.90 9.38
C GLU A 240 -19.30 10.19 7.96
N ARG A 241 -18.49 9.92 6.95
CA ARG A 241 -18.85 10.08 5.53
C ARG A 241 -19.43 8.81 4.90
N GLY A 242 -19.78 7.82 5.69
CA GLY A 242 -20.26 6.53 5.19
C GLY A 242 -19.16 5.75 4.47
N GLY A 243 -17.94 5.84 4.96
CA GLY A 243 -16.78 5.18 4.40
C GLY A 243 -16.97 3.68 4.20
N ARG A 244 -16.56 3.18 3.03
CA ARG A 244 -16.68 1.78 2.63
C ARG A 244 -15.40 1.34 1.93
N PHE A 245 -14.88 0.21 2.36
CA PHE A 245 -13.76 -0.49 1.72
C PHE A 245 -14.32 -1.72 1.00
N GLU A 246 -14.31 -1.71 -0.32
CA GLU A 246 -14.85 -2.76 -1.17
C GLU A 246 -13.72 -3.58 -1.77
N ILE A 247 -13.61 -4.84 -1.40
CA ILE A 247 -12.68 -5.80 -1.98
C ILE A 247 -13.33 -6.38 -3.23
N GLN A 248 -12.86 -5.95 -4.38
CA GLN A 248 -13.32 -6.46 -5.68
C GLN A 248 -12.74 -7.84 -5.96
N SER A 249 -11.47 -8.02 -5.62
CA SER A 249 -10.76 -9.28 -5.73
C SER A 249 -9.57 -9.27 -4.79
N ALA A 250 -9.47 -10.30 -3.98
CA ALA A 250 -8.25 -10.61 -3.25
C ALA A 250 -7.90 -12.07 -3.50
N ARG A 251 -6.65 -12.34 -3.84
CA ARG A 251 -6.09 -13.67 -4.05
C ARG A 251 -4.84 -13.81 -3.22
N ILE A 252 -4.81 -14.78 -2.35
CA ILE A 252 -3.66 -15.08 -1.48
C ILE A 252 -3.31 -16.56 -1.66
N ALA A 253 -2.08 -16.82 -2.10
CA ALA A 253 -1.57 -18.17 -2.30
C ALA A 253 -0.36 -18.42 -1.40
N GLN A 254 -0.33 -19.55 -0.71
CA GLN A 254 0.76 -19.96 0.15
C GLN A 254 0.90 -21.49 0.14
N GLY A 255 1.98 -21.99 -0.49
CA GLY A 255 2.15 -23.41 -0.73
C GLY A 255 0.97 -23.98 -1.52
N GLU A 256 0.28 -24.98 -0.96
CA GLU A 256 -0.90 -25.59 -1.58
C GLU A 256 -2.24 -24.92 -1.20
N THR A 257 -2.19 -23.92 -0.33
CA THR A 257 -3.37 -23.17 0.11
C THR A 257 -3.60 -21.97 -0.81
N LEU A 258 -4.83 -21.80 -1.25
CA LEU A 258 -5.27 -20.63 -2.01
C LEU A 258 -6.54 -20.08 -1.37
N ALA A 259 -6.55 -18.79 -1.09
CA ALA A 259 -7.72 -18.07 -0.63
C ALA A 259 -8.07 -16.95 -1.62
N THR A 260 -9.34 -16.81 -1.94
CA THR A 260 -9.87 -15.64 -2.63
C THR A 260 -10.96 -14.99 -1.79
N ALA A 261 -11.05 -13.66 -1.84
CA ALA A 261 -12.04 -12.91 -1.09
C ALA A 261 -12.65 -11.79 -1.93
N THR A 262 -13.96 -11.57 -1.72
CA THR A 262 -14.70 -10.42 -2.24
C THR A 262 -15.66 -9.92 -1.16
N GLY A 263 -16.07 -8.66 -1.23
CA GLY A 263 -17.06 -8.12 -0.28
C GLY A 263 -16.77 -6.70 0.13
N ALA A 264 -17.40 -6.23 1.20
CA ALA A 264 -17.22 -4.86 1.65
C ALA A 264 -17.23 -4.75 3.17
N LEU A 265 -16.44 -3.80 3.66
CA LEU A 265 -16.26 -3.48 5.06
C LEU A 265 -16.49 -1.98 5.29
N SER A 266 -17.03 -1.64 6.44
CA SER A 266 -17.25 -0.29 6.92
C SER A 266 -17.00 -0.22 8.42
N LEU A 267 -17.15 0.98 9.01
CA LEU A 267 -17.11 1.15 10.46
C LEU A 267 -18.47 1.63 10.96
N THR A 268 -18.91 1.11 12.11
CA THR A 268 -20.06 1.64 12.85
C THR A 268 -19.72 2.98 13.49
N GLN A 269 -20.71 3.68 14.03
CA GLN A 269 -20.49 4.92 14.77
C GLN A 269 -19.56 4.75 16.00
N ALA A 270 -19.52 3.55 16.56
CA ALA A 270 -18.62 3.18 17.65
C ALA A 270 -17.19 2.80 17.17
N GLY A 271 -16.86 3.05 15.91
CA GLY A 271 -15.56 2.68 15.32
C GLY A 271 -15.33 1.18 15.17
N ARG A 272 -16.38 0.37 15.23
CA ARG A 272 -16.27 -1.08 15.13
C ARG A 272 -16.46 -1.57 13.71
N LEU A 273 -15.78 -2.65 13.34
CA LEU A 273 -15.86 -3.24 12.01
C LEU A 273 -17.25 -3.81 11.75
N ASP A 274 -17.80 -3.50 10.58
CA ASP A 274 -19.08 -4.00 10.07
C ASP A 274 -18.97 -4.37 8.60
N GLY A 275 -19.74 -5.38 8.14
CA GLY A 275 -19.76 -5.80 6.75
C GLY A 275 -19.66 -7.30 6.56
N ALA A 276 -19.43 -7.71 5.31
CA ALA A 276 -19.33 -9.11 4.95
C ALA A 276 -18.31 -9.34 3.84
N LEU A 277 -17.61 -10.45 3.95
CA LEU A 277 -16.70 -10.97 2.93
C LEU A 277 -17.13 -12.38 2.53
N GLN A 278 -17.06 -12.70 1.26
CA GLN A 278 -17.14 -14.06 0.76
C GLN A 278 -15.72 -14.57 0.57
N LEU A 279 -15.35 -15.53 1.36
CA LEU A 279 -14.05 -16.16 1.35
C LEU A 279 -14.14 -17.55 0.70
N ASN A 280 -13.34 -17.84 -0.32
CA ASN A 280 -13.22 -19.16 -0.91
C ASN A 280 -11.82 -19.68 -0.63
N VAL A 281 -11.69 -20.86 -0.06
CA VAL A 281 -10.43 -21.42 0.39
C VAL A 281 -10.23 -22.83 -0.16
N ILE A 282 -9.07 -23.06 -0.76
CA ILE A 282 -8.56 -24.39 -1.10
C ILE A 282 -7.55 -24.78 -0.02
N GLY A 283 -7.55 -26.05 0.42
CA GLY A 283 -6.61 -26.55 1.42
C GLY A 283 -6.93 -26.08 2.86
N LEU A 284 -8.20 -25.69 3.13
CA LEU A 284 -8.63 -25.26 4.46
C LEU A 284 -8.40 -26.33 5.53
N GLU A 285 -8.48 -27.61 5.15
CA GLU A 285 -8.22 -28.75 6.02
C GLU A 285 -6.80 -28.76 6.60
N LYS A 286 -5.82 -28.19 5.87
CA LYS A 286 -4.43 -28.06 6.32
C LYS A 286 -4.24 -26.93 7.36
N LEU A 287 -5.11 -25.94 7.32
CA LEU A 287 -5.09 -24.79 8.23
C LEU A 287 -5.86 -25.06 9.52
N LEU A 288 -6.86 -25.94 9.48
CA LEU A 288 -7.73 -26.21 10.64
C LEU A 288 -6.99 -26.60 11.93
N PRO A 289 -5.95 -27.47 11.91
CA PRO A 289 -5.22 -27.82 13.14
C PRO A 289 -4.54 -26.62 13.80
N ALA A 290 -3.99 -25.73 12.97
CA ALA A 290 -3.30 -24.54 13.46
C ALA A 290 -4.27 -23.46 13.94
N ILE A 291 -5.40 -23.30 13.26
CA ILE A 291 -6.50 -22.40 13.68
C ILE A 291 -7.08 -22.88 15.01
N ALA A 292 -7.26 -24.19 15.20
CA ALA A 292 -7.79 -24.77 16.42
C ALA A 292 -6.88 -24.57 17.62
N GLN A 293 -5.58 -24.40 17.44
CA GLN A 293 -4.61 -24.13 18.53
C GLN A 293 -4.63 -22.68 19.03
N GLN A 294 -5.23 -21.75 18.32
CA GLN A 294 -5.40 -20.38 18.80
C GLN A 294 -6.41 -20.33 19.94
N LYS A 295 -6.01 -19.77 21.09
CA LYS A 295 -6.84 -19.69 22.31
C LYS A 295 -8.25 -19.10 22.07
N GLY A 296 -8.39 -18.15 21.13
CA GLY A 296 -9.69 -17.54 20.78
C GLY A 296 -10.64 -18.49 20.05
N VAL A 297 -10.13 -19.37 19.18
CA VAL A 297 -10.92 -20.32 18.39
C VAL A 297 -11.29 -21.55 19.24
N ALA A 298 -10.40 -22.01 20.10
CA ALA A 298 -10.69 -23.09 21.05
C ALA A 298 -11.86 -22.73 21.99
N LEU A 299 -11.89 -21.50 22.52
CA LEU A 299 -13.01 -20.98 23.33
C LEU A 299 -14.31 -20.83 22.52
N SER A 300 -14.21 -20.58 21.22
CA SER A 300 -15.39 -20.47 20.32
C SER A 300 -15.98 -21.84 19.98
N LEU A 301 -15.14 -22.88 19.86
CA LEU A 301 -15.59 -24.27 19.69
C LEU A 301 -16.29 -24.81 20.96
N GLU A 302 -15.81 -24.47 22.14
CA GLU A 302 -16.51 -24.79 23.40
C GLU A 302 -17.88 -24.08 23.48
N ARG A 303 -17.98 -22.83 23.05
CA ARG A 303 -19.26 -22.10 22.98
C ARG A 303 -20.18 -22.61 21.87
N ALA A 304 -19.66 -23.26 20.83
CA ALA A 304 -20.44 -23.92 19.80
C ALA A 304 -20.94 -25.33 20.22
N ALA A 305 -20.40 -25.90 21.31
CA ALA A 305 -20.82 -27.18 21.84
C ALA A 305 -22.36 -27.29 22.12
N PRO A 306 -23.05 -26.26 22.63
CA PRO A 306 -24.52 -26.30 22.76
C PRO A 306 -25.24 -26.41 21.44
N ALA A 307 -24.73 -25.78 20.36
CA ALA A 307 -25.33 -25.88 19.03
C ALA A 307 -25.06 -27.26 18.42
N LEU A 308 -23.91 -27.86 18.61
CA LEU A 308 -23.57 -29.24 18.22
C LEU A 308 -24.45 -30.25 18.98
N ASN A 309 -24.69 -30.03 20.27
CA ASN A 309 -25.59 -30.83 21.10
C ASN A 309 -27.09 -30.66 20.70
N ALA A 310 -27.45 -29.49 20.15
CA ALA A 310 -28.80 -29.26 19.61
C ALA A 310 -29.00 -30.03 18.29
N ILE A 311 -27.97 -30.12 17.45
CA ILE A 311 -27.97 -30.93 16.22
C ILE A 311 -28.05 -32.42 16.54
N ASP A 312 -27.34 -32.90 17.58
CA ASP A 312 -27.37 -34.29 18.02
C ASP A 312 -28.75 -34.68 18.61
N ARG A 313 -29.47 -33.73 19.23
CA ARG A 313 -30.86 -33.90 19.65
C ARG A 313 -31.84 -33.91 18.47
N ALA A 314 -31.58 -33.19 17.39
CA ALA A 314 -32.41 -33.17 16.21
C ALA A 314 -32.22 -34.41 15.31
N VAL A 315 -31.02 -35.00 15.33
CA VAL A 315 -30.63 -36.20 14.59
C VAL A 315 -29.82 -37.11 15.52
N PRO A 316 -30.49 -37.98 16.33
CA PRO A 316 -29.85 -38.83 17.32
C PRO A 316 -28.78 -39.74 16.71
N GLY A 317 -27.55 -39.68 17.28
CA GLY A 317 -26.44 -40.52 16.87
C GLY A 317 -25.52 -39.89 15.83
N LEU A 318 -25.74 -38.64 15.37
CA LEU A 318 -24.85 -37.94 14.47
C LEU A 318 -23.57 -37.53 15.21
N GLY A 319 -23.68 -37.04 16.46
CA GLY A 319 -22.55 -36.68 17.32
C GLY A 319 -21.69 -37.89 17.69
N ALA A 320 -22.29 -39.02 18.00
CA ALA A 320 -21.58 -40.25 18.32
C ALA A 320 -20.87 -40.90 17.11
N ARG A 321 -21.35 -40.67 15.90
CA ARG A 321 -20.70 -41.11 14.65
C ARG A 321 -19.57 -40.21 14.22
N LEU A 322 -19.52 -38.97 14.69
CA LEU A 322 -18.46 -38.00 14.41
C LEU A 322 -17.26 -38.12 15.38
N ALA A 323 -17.46 -38.75 16.55
CA ALA A 323 -16.46 -38.87 17.62
C ALA A 323 -15.27 -39.82 17.36
N PRO A 324 -15.34 -40.95 16.61
CA PRO A 324 -14.21 -41.88 16.52
C PRO A 324 -13.25 -41.66 15.37
N GLN A 325 -13.49 -40.74 14.46
CA GLN A 325 -12.62 -40.53 13.27
C GLN A 325 -12.14 -39.09 13.21
N ALA A 326 -11.10 -38.79 13.97
CA ALA A 326 -10.44 -37.46 13.91
C ALA A 326 -9.99 -37.02 12.48
N GLN A 327 -9.88 -37.98 11.56
CA GLN A 327 -9.58 -37.72 10.15
C GLN A 327 -10.84 -37.43 9.30
N SER A 328 -12.03 -37.78 9.77
CA SER A 328 -13.31 -37.47 9.08
C SER A 328 -14.02 -36.22 9.66
N ILE A 329 -13.57 -35.70 10.78
CA ILE A 329 -14.05 -34.44 11.38
C ILE A 329 -13.85 -33.28 10.38
N SER A 330 -12.77 -33.32 9.56
CA SER A 330 -12.50 -32.27 8.58
C SER A 330 -13.60 -32.18 7.51
N ALA A 331 -14.08 -33.28 6.97
CA ALA A 331 -15.09 -33.25 5.89
C ALA A 331 -16.48 -32.83 6.42
N GLY A 332 -16.88 -33.28 7.61
CA GLY A 332 -18.15 -32.89 8.25
C GLY A 332 -18.13 -31.43 8.71
N LEU A 333 -17.01 -30.97 9.28
CA LEU A 333 -16.83 -29.57 9.71
C LEU A 333 -16.80 -28.63 8.50
N LEU A 334 -16.14 -29.01 7.41
CA LEU A 334 -16.10 -28.22 6.17
C LEU A 334 -17.50 -28.04 5.56
N GLY A 335 -18.35 -29.10 5.60
CA GLY A 335 -19.74 -28.99 5.15
C GLY A 335 -20.62 -28.09 6.05
N LEU A 336 -20.26 -27.96 7.33
CA LEU A 336 -20.93 -27.07 8.28
C LEU A 336 -20.46 -25.60 8.12
N LEU A 337 -19.18 -25.40 7.79
CA LEU A 337 -18.58 -24.08 7.66
C LEU A 337 -18.97 -23.34 6.39
N GLY A 338 -19.16 -24.06 5.28
CA GLY A 338 -19.40 -23.42 4.00
C GLY A 338 -19.93 -24.37 2.92
N LYS A 339 -20.07 -23.82 1.72
CA LYS A 339 -20.52 -24.55 0.54
C LYS A 339 -19.31 -24.98 -0.31
N PRO A 340 -19.34 -26.17 -0.92
CA PRO A 340 -18.31 -26.55 -1.87
C PRO A 340 -18.29 -25.59 -3.06
N VAL A 341 -17.11 -25.21 -3.50
CA VAL A 341 -16.90 -24.29 -4.63
C VAL A 341 -15.71 -24.79 -5.45
N ASP A 342 -15.72 -24.49 -6.75
CA ASP A 342 -14.53 -24.62 -7.60
C ASP A 342 -13.79 -23.27 -7.63
N VAL A 343 -12.51 -23.31 -7.36
CA VAL A 343 -11.61 -22.14 -7.40
C VAL A 343 -10.41 -22.51 -8.25
N GLU A 344 -10.25 -21.87 -9.40
CA GLU A 344 -9.15 -22.14 -10.34
C GLU A 344 -9.02 -23.65 -10.71
N GLY A 345 -10.16 -24.36 -10.90
CA GLY A 345 -10.17 -25.77 -11.26
C GLY A 345 -9.90 -26.75 -10.11
N LYS A 346 -9.85 -26.25 -8.86
CA LYS A 346 -9.64 -27.06 -7.66
C LYS A 346 -10.84 -26.96 -6.72
N ARG A 347 -11.15 -28.06 -6.03
CA ARG A 347 -12.21 -28.06 -5.03
C ARG A 347 -11.80 -27.25 -3.79
N GLY A 348 -12.65 -26.32 -3.39
CA GLY A 348 -12.51 -25.50 -2.20
C GLY A 348 -13.82 -25.38 -1.44
N VAL A 349 -13.80 -24.57 -0.41
CA VAL A 349 -14.95 -24.25 0.43
C VAL A 349 -15.18 -22.75 0.42
N SER A 350 -16.43 -22.36 0.16
CA SER A 350 -16.88 -20.97 0.16
C SER A 350 -17.53 -20.65 1.49
N VAL A 351 -16.97 -19.72 2.26
CA VAL A 351 -17.40 -19.39 3.62
C VAL A 351 -17.70 -17.88 3.71
N PRO A 352 -18.89 -17.49 4.16
CA PRO A 352 -19.17 -16.10 4.47
C PRO A 352 -18.48 -15.71 5.79
N VAL A 353 -17.70 -14.63 5.76
CA VAL A 353 -17.17 -13.97 6.95
C VAL A 353 -17.99 -12.72 7.19
N ARG A 354 -18.59 -12.59 8.36
CA ARG A 354 -19.43 -11.45 8.71
C ARG A 354 -18.89 -10.73 9.91
N PHE A 355 -18.96 -9.43 9.85
CA PHE A 355 -18.66 -8.53 10.96
C PHE A 355 -19.95 -7.77 11.30
N SER A 356 -20.34 -7.78 12.55
CA SER A 356 -21.49 -7.03 13.04
C SER A 356 -21.11 -6.37 14.34
N ASP A 357 -20.96 -5.05 14.31
CA ASP A 357 -20.49 -4.24 15.42
C ASP A 357 -19.23 -4.82 16.10
N GLY A 358 -18.23 -5.19 15.27
CA GLY A 358 -16.98 -5.78 15.69
C GLY A 358 -17.02 -7.27 16.00
N ASN A 359 -18.18 -7.89 16.11
CA ASN A 359 -18.27 -9.34 16.31
C ASN A 359 -18.04 -10.04 14.98
N ALA A 360 -17.01 -10.89 14.94
CA ALA A 360 -16.63 -11.64 13.75
C ALA A 360 -17.21 -13.06 13.79
N SER A 361 -17.76 -13.51 12.65
CA SER A 361 -18.21 -14.89 12.46
C SER A 361 -17.65 -15.47 11.16
N PHE A 362 -17.32 -16.75 11.18
CA PHE A 362 -16.85 -17.54 10.05
C PHE A 362 -17.90 -18.62 9.76
N GLY A 363 -18.74 -18.37 8.75
CA GLY A 363 -19.98 -19.12 8.59
C GLY A 363 -20.88 -18.95 9.82
N PRO A 364 -21.34 -20.06 10.43
CA PRO A 364 -22.15 -20.02 11.64
C PRO A 364 -21.32 -19.87 12.94
N ILE A 365 -19.99 -19.92 12.89
CA ILE A 365 -19.12 -19.99 14.07
C ILE A 365 -18.66 -18.58 14.43
N PRO A 366 -18.93 -18.08 15.65
CA PRO A 366 -18.34 -16.84 16.15
C PRO A 366 -16.84 -17.06 16.42
N VAL A 367 -15.98 -16.21 15.85
CA VAL A 367 -14.52 -16.35 15.96
C VAL A 367 -13.91 -15.32 16.91
N GLY A 368 -14.66 -14.32 17.34
CA GLY A 368 -14.20 -13.33 18.31
C GLY A 368 -14.72 -11.94 18.03
N GLN A 369 -14.11 -10.97 18.68
CA GLN A 369 -14.45 -9.57 18.54
C GLN A 369 -13.20 -8.78 18.09
N VAL A 370 -13.36 -7.96 17.04
CA VAL A 370 -12.36 -7.01 16.59
C VAL A 370 -12.49 -5.74 17.44
N PRO A 371 -11.41 -5.22 18.04
CA PRO A 371 -11.47 -3.99 18.80
C PRO A 371 -11.89 -2.80 17.94
N ALA A 372 -12.41 -1.74 18.57
CA ALA A 372 -12.74 -0.50 17.89
C ALA A 372 -11.47 0.13 17.27
N ALA A 373 -11.62 0.78 16.13
CA ALA A 373 -10.53 1.39 15.38
C ALA A 373 -10.13 2.76 15.96
N PHE A 374 -10.99 3.38 16.75
CA PHE A 374 -10.78 4.66 17.45
C PHE A 374 -11.63 4.78 18.71
#